data_aa65645016a5162d3be19a5b6a4018f4
#
_entry.id   aa65645016a5162d3be19a5b6a4018f4
#
_cell.length_a   1.000
_cell.length_b   1.000
_cell.length_c   1.000
_cell.angle_alpha   90.00
_cell.angle_beta   90.00
_cell.angle_gamma   90.00
#
_symmetry.space_group_name_H-M   'P 1'
#
loop_
_entity.id
_entity.type
_entity.pdbx_description
1 polymer ?
#
loop_
_entity_poly.entity_id
_entity_poly.type
_entity_poly.pdbx_seq_one_letter_code
_entity_poly.pdbx_strand_id
1 'polypeptide(L)' 'MKEKNRFSVLLEHLTSMANLKNYTIAKAVQYDESYICKWISGKLLPAEKNHEIIFQNISECIV' A
#
# COMPACT_ATOMS: atom_id res chain seq x y z
N MET A 1 7.82 20.40 -9.05
CA MET A 1 6.76 19.58 -8.55
C MET A 1 7.24 18.21 -8.13
N LYS A 2 6.77 17.76 -7.02
CA LYS A 2 7.21 16.49 -6.49
C LYS A 2 6.30 15.36 -6.90
N GLU A 3 6.88 14.33 -7.44
CA GLU A 3 6.12 13.18 -7.85
C GLU A 3 6.08 12.15 -6.73
N LYS A 4 5.00 11.41 -6.66
CA LYS A 4 4.93 10.30 -5.75
C LYS A 4 5.90 9.23 -6.21
N ASN A 5 6.47 8.50 -5.25
CA ASN A 5 7.34 7.41 -5.61
C ASN A 5 6.53 6.27 -6.22
N ARG A 6 7.23 5.34 -6.83
CA ARG A 6 6.59 4.26 -7.55
C ARG A 6 5.73 3.40 -6.65
N PHE A 7 6.19 3.14 -5.45
CA PHE A 7 5.43 2.32 -4.50
C PHE A 7 4.08 2.95 -4.18
N SER A 8 4.08 4.25 -3.90
CA SER A 8 2.86 4.96 -3.55
C SER A 8 1.87 4.97 -4.72
N VAL A 9 2.38 5.18 -5.92
CA VAL A 9 1.53 5.19 -7.11
C VAL A 9 0.88 3.84 -7.32
N LEU A 10 1.67 2.78 -7.22
CA LEU A 10 1.15 1.42 -7.41
C LEU A 10 0.14 1.06 -6.34
N LEU A 11 0.43 1.42 -5.10
CA LEU A 11 -0.48 1.12 -4.00
C LEU A 11 -1.80 1.85 -4.17
N GLU A 12 -1.73 3.12 -4.51
CA GLU A 12 -2.93 3.92 -4.74
C GLU A 12 -3.76 3.34 -5.88
N HIS A 13 -3.08 2.92 -6.93
CA HIS A 13 -3.74 2.34 -8.09
C HIS A 13 -4.46 1.04 -7.73
N LEU A 14 -3.79 0.18 -6.97
CA LEU A 14 -4.37 -1.08 -6.55
C LEU A 14 -5.59 -0.88 -5.66
N THR A 15 -5.50 0.04 -4.71
CA THR A 15 -6.62 0.30 -3.83
C THR A 15 -7.80 0.86 -4.58
N SER A 16 -7.55 1.67 -5.57
CA SER A 16 -8.60 2.26 -6.39
C SER A 16 -9.27 1.22 -7.26
N MET A 17 -8.47 0.39 -7.92
CA MET A 17 -9.01 -0.63 -8.82
C MET A 17 -9.80 -1.70 -8.09
N ALA A 18 -9.29 -2.14 -6.95
CA ALA A 18 -9.92 -3.20 -6.18
C ALA A 18 -10.93 -2.66 -5.16
N ASN A 19 -11.05 -1.34 -5.08
CA ASN A 19 -11.95 -0.71 -4.13
C ASN A 19 -11.64 -1.12 -2.70
N LEU A 20 -10.37 -1.20 -2.37
CA LEU A 20 -9.93 -1.61 -1.05
C LEU A 20 -9.84 -0.41 -0.13
N LYS A 21 -10.16 -0.65 1.13
CA LYS A 21 -10.03 0.39 2.14
C LYS A 21 -8.71 0.24 2.86
N ASN A 22 -8.24 1.36 3.44
CA ASN A 22 -6.95 1.38 4.11
C ASN A 22 -6.87 0.32 5.21
N TYR A 23 -7.92 0.16 5.98
CA TYR A 23 -7.88 -0.79 7.08
C TYR A 23 -7.82 -2.24 6.56
N THR A 24 -8.40 -2.50 5.39
CA THR A 24 -8.33 -3.83 4.79
C THR A 24 -6.90 -4.15 4.42
N ILE A 25 -6.20 -3.18 3.83
CA ILE A 25 -4.80 -3.37 3.46
C ILE A 25 -3.94 -3.52 4.71
N ALA A 26 -4.21 -2.71 5.73
CA ALA A 26 -3.46 -2.78 6.97
C ALA A 26 -3.55 -4.16 7.60
N LYS A 27 -4.73 -4.75 7.56
CA LYS A 27 -4.93 -6.08 8.10
C LYS A 27 -4.17 -7.11 7.28
N ALA A 28 -4.19 -6.97 5.97
CA ALA A 28 -3.54 -7.93 5.08
C ALA A 28 -2.03 -7.93 5.27
N VAL A 29 -1.44 -6.76 5.49
CA VAL A 29 0.01 -6.64 5.63
C VAL A 29 0.44 -6.55 7.08
N GLN A 30 -0.51 -6.56 8.01
CA GLN A 30 -0.26 -6.54 9.45
C GLN A 30 0.46 -5.27 9.89
N TYR A 31 0.06 -4.15 9.31
CA TYR A 31 0.54 -2.83 9.68
C TYR A 31 -0.63 -1.99 10.16
N ASP A 32 -0.30 -0.88 10.81
CA ASP A 32 -1.33 0.05 11.25
C ASP A 32 -1.91 0.80 10.07
N GLU A 33 -3.17 1.19 10.22
CA GLU A 33 -3.87 1.93 9.18
C GLU A 33 -3.17 3.24 8.87
N SER A 34 -2.58 3.87 9.89
CA SER A 34 -1.88 5.13 9.69
C SER A 34 -0.66 4.97 8.78
N TYR A 35 -0.02 3.81 8.81
CA TYR A 35 1.09 3.54 7.91
C TYR A 35 0.63 3.48 6.46
N ILE A 36 -0.51 2.85 6.25
CA ILE A 36 -1.05 2.74 4.89
C ILE A 36 -1.32 4.12 4.31
N CYS A 37 -1.90 4.98 5.12
CA CYS A 37 -2.18 6.34 4.70
C CYS A 37 -0.90 7.07 4.31
N LYS A 38 0.14 6.91 5.10
CA LYS A 38 1.43 7.55 4.82
C LYS A 38 2.08 6.98 3.58
N TRP A 39 1.93 5.70 3.35
CA TRP A 39 2.48 5.06 2.15
C TRP A 39 1.81 5.61 0.90
N ILE A 40 0.49 5.76 0.93
CA ILE A 40 -0.26 6.24 -0.23
C ILE A 40 0.08 7.69 -0.52
N SER A 41 0.24 8.50 0.52
CA SER A 41 0.58 9.91 0.35
C SER A 41 2.05 10.11 0.00
N GLY A 42 2.87 9.09 0.19
CA GLY A 42 4.29 9.19 -0.12
C GLY A 42 5.14 9.76 1.00
N LYS A 43 4.56 9.97 2.16
CA LYS A 43 5.29 10.54 3.29
C LYS A 43 6.23 9.53 3.92
N LEU A 44 5.90 8.26 3.84
CA LEU A 44 6.68 7.20 4.45
C LEU A 44 6.66 5.99 3.52
N LEU A 45 7.74 5.22 3.55
CA LEU A 45 7.83 4.01 2.75
C LEU A 45 8.30 2.86 3.60
N PRO A 46 7.79 1.66 3.35
CA PRO A 46 8.36 0.48 4.00
C PRO A 46 9.72 0.16 3.41
N ALA A 47 10.45 -0.74 4.06
CA ALA A 47 11.74 -1.17 3.53
C ALA A 47 11.55 -1.76 2.15
N GLU A 48 12.50 -1.50 1.27
CA GLU A 48 12.41 -1.92 -0.12
C GLU A 48 12.20 -3.43 -0.25
N LYS A 49 12.86 -4.19 0.60
CA LYS A 49 12.74 -5.64 0.58
C LYS A 49 11.35 -6.12 0.97
N ASN A 50 10.57 -5.26 1.60
CA ASN A 50 9.22 -5.62 2.03
C ASN A 50 8.17 -5.29 0.98
N HIS A 51 8.52 -4.53 -0.05
CA HIS A 51 7.55 -4.12 -1.05
C HIS A 51 6.89 -5.32 -1.72
N GLU A 52 7.68 -6.31 -2.07
CA GLU A 52 7.17 -7.49 -2.75
C GLU A 52 6.21 -8.26 -1.87
N ILE A 53 6.58 -8.44 -0.61
CA ILE A 53 5.72 -9.14 0.34
C ILE A 53 4.41 -8.39 0.55
N ILE A 54 4.49 -7.08 0.65
CA ILE A 54 3.31 -6.25 0.85
C ILE A 54 2.35 -6.39 -0.32
N PHE A 55 2.86 -6.26 -1.53
CA PHE A 55 2.01 -6.38 -2.72
C PHE A 55 1.46 -7.77 -2.87
N GLN A 56 2.23 -8.79 -2.49
CA GLN A 56 1.75 -10.16 -2.54
C GLN A 56 0.58 -10.36 -1.59
N ASN A 57 0.70 -9.84 -0.38
CA ASN A 57 -0.37 -9.95 0.61
C ASN A 57 -1.62 -9.21 0.16
N ILE A 58 -1.45 -8.06 -0.45
CA ILE A 58 -2.58 -7.29 -0.96
C ILE A 58 -3.25 -8.04 -2.09
N SER A 59 -2.46 -8.64 -2.95
CA SER A 59 -2.98 -9.43 -4.07
C SER A 59 -3.85 -10.57 -3.58
N GLU A 60 -3.43 -11.25 -2.53
CA GLU A 60 -4.21 -12.33 -1.94
C GLU A 60 -5.53 -11.83 -1.39
N CYS A 61 -5.56 -10.59 -0.95
CA CYS A 61 -6.76 -9.97 -0.41
C CYS A 61 -7.78 -9.69 -1.51
N ILE A 62 -7.30 -9.48 -2.72
CA ILE A 62 -8.16 -9.13 -3.84
C ILE A 62 -8.85 -10.35 -4.45
N VAL A 63 -8.23 -11.48 -4.36
CA VAL A 63 -8.75 -12.73 -4.97
C VAL A 63 -10.05 -13.27 -4.30
#